data_42bc990657ade00f008daefa8b0cb62a
#
_entry.id   42bc990657ade00f008daefa8b0cb62a
#
_cell.length_a   1.000
_cell.length_b   1.000
_cell.length_c   1.000
_cell.angle_alpha   90.00
_cell.angle_beta   90.00
_cell.angle_gamma   90.00
#
_symmetry.space_group_name_H-M   'P 1'
#
loop_
_entity.id
_entity.type
_entity.pdbx_description
1 polymer ?
#
loop_
_entity_poly.entity_id
_entity_poly.type
_entity_poly.pdbx_seq_one_letter_code
_entity_poly.pdbx_strand_id
1 'polypeptide(L)'
;MFNLQRQERLLGELRRHGAVRVRDLARDFGVSELTIRRDIAALADRNLLTKVHGGATLPIDFVPPSQRPRRAPTTRFTIGMVVPSLDFYWPAIVAGARTAAAVMGVSIQLRGSSYDQDEDRRQITRLIEAQQVQGLLLAPSLDGDHLDQMIEWIGRLPVPTILVERQPSRWTPTPRQLEWVRSDHALGVELAVRHLWEHGHRRIGLVLSKGSPTSAHLERGWRAVCADLELPDELLIRESVALDAPGHREKIADILAACRRTGTRALIVHSDPDAMSVAQFCTEQGMSIPGDLAIVSYDDEVAHLAEPALTAVRPPKNHVGRVAVELMVSRLLEGERRPSQQILVTPELVIRSSSLPRVVR
;
A
#
# COMPACT_ATOMS: atom_id res chain seq x y z
N MET A 1 -30.72 -2.32 3.90
CA MET A 1 -29.59 -2.70 3.01
C MET A 1 -28.31 -2.25 3.66
N PHE A 2 -27.36 -3.18 3.86
CA PHE A 2 -26.08 -2.89 4.50
C PHE A 2 -25.19 -1.97 3.64
N ASN A 3 -24.31 -1.20 4.25
CA ASN A 3 -23.50 -0.18 3.58
C ASN A 3 -22.72 -0.76 2.38
N LEU A 4 -22.02 -1.89 2.56
CA LEU A 4 -21.21 -2.53 1.52
C LEU A 4 -22.06 -2.95 0.30
N GLN A 5 -23.19 -3.60 0.52
CA GLN A 5 -24.11 -4.00 -0.55
C GLN A 5 -24.66 -2.80 -1.31
N ARG A 6 -24.91 -1.68 -0.63
CA ARG A 6 -25.39 -0.46 -1.25
C ARG A 6 -24.32 0.19 -2.11
N GLN A 7 -23.08 0.22 -1.66
CA GLN A 7 -21.95 0.73 -2.42
C GLN A 7 -21.66 -0.12 -3.66
N GLU A 8 -21.72 -1.44 -3.55
CA GLU A 8 -21.59 -2.35 -4.71
C GLU A 8 -22.69 -2.13 -5.74
N ARG A 9 -23.93 -1.99 -5.29
CA ARG A 9 -25.07 -1.72 -6.17
C ARG A 9 -24.93 -0.35 -6.85
N LEU A 10 -24.46 0.68 -6.13
CA LEU A 10 -24.17 2.00 -6.70
C LEU A 10 -23.12 1.92 -7.80
N LEU A 11 -22.02 1.20 -7.57
CA LEU A 11 -21.00 0.97 -8.60
C LEU A 11 -21.54 0.18 -9.79
N GLY A 12 -22.45 -0.77 -9.55
CA GLY A 12 -23.15 -1.50 -10.61
C GLY A 12 -24.01 -0.59 -11.50
N GLU A 13 -24.79 0.32 -10.90
CA GLU A 13 -25.57 1.33 -11.62
C GLU A 13 -24.66 2.30 -12.41
N LEU A 14 -23.57 2.74 -11.77
CA LEU A 14 -22.60 3.62 -12.40
C LEU A 14 -21.92 2.95 -13.62
N ARG A 15 -21.57 1.68 -13.52
CA ARG A 15 -20.99 0.91 -14.63
C ARG A 15 -21.97 0.71 -15.80
N ARG A 16 -23.27 0.56 -15.51
CA ARG A 16 -24.31 0.39 -16.54
C ARG A 16 -24.64 1.70 -17.26
N HIS A 17 -24.68 2.80 -16.54
CA HIS A 17 -25.21 4.07 -17.05
C HIS A 17 -24.14 5.16 -17.29
N GLY A 18 -22.89 4.94 -16.87
CA GLY A 18 -21.77 5.88 -17.00
C GLY A 18 -21.83 7.07 -16.02
N ALA A 19 -23.04 7.46 -15.63
CA ALA A 19 -23.29 8.51 -14.63
C ALA A 19 -24.57 8.20 -13.84
N VAL A 20 -24.63 8.65 -12.58
CA VAL A 20 -25.78 8.46 -11.71
C VAL A 20 -26.11 9.76 -10.96
N ARG A 21 -27.37 9.98 -10.66
CA ARG A 21 -27.83 11.12 -9.86
C ARG A 21 -28.17 10.69 -8.44
N VAL A 22 -27.76 11.48 -7.47
CA VAL A 22 -28.02 11.21 -6.04
C VAL A 22 -29.50 10.98 -5.77
N ARG A 23 -30.39 11.82 -6.34
CA ARG A 23 -31.84 11.76 -6.14
C ARG A 23 -32.45 10.45 -6.66
N ASP A 24 -32.00 9.98 -7.83
CA ASP A 24 -32.50 8.76 -8.43
C ASP A 24 -32.06 7.53 -7.63
N LEU A 25 -30.77 7.47 -7.26
CA LEU A 25 -30.25 6.40 -6.40
C LEU A 25 -30.91 6.37 -5.02
N ALA A 26 -31.18 7.53 -4.42
CA ALA A 26 -31.85 7.61 -3.12
C ALA A 26 -33.25 6.99 -3.18
N ARG A 27 -34.01 7.32 -4.23
CA ARG A 27 -35.33 6.74 -4.49
C ARG A 27 -35.27 5.23 -4.76
N ASP A 28 -34.35 4.81 -5.63
CA ASP A 28 -34.26 3.40 -6.11
C ASP A 28 -33.71 2.44 -5.02
N PHE A 29 -32.93 2.98 -4.09
CA PHE A 29 -32.37 2.23 -2.96
C PHE A 29 -33.19 2.38 -1.66
N GLY A 30 -34.19 3.27 -1.65
CA GLY A 30 -35.04 3.52 -0.46
C GLY A 30 -34.27 4.13 0.70
N VAL A 31 -33.31 5.01 0.44
CA VAL A 31 -32.47 5.68 1.46
C VAL A 31 -32.47 7.20 1.25
N SER A 32 -31.99 7.96 2.25
CA SER A 32 -31.88 9.41 2.11
C SER A 32 -30.79 9.83 1.11
N GLU A 33 -30.97 11.00 0.48
CA GLU A 33 -29.94 11.59 -0.38
C GLU A 33 -28.61 11.79 0.37
N LEU A 34 -28.66 12.09 1.66
CA LEU A 34 -27.49 12.24 2.51
C LEU A 34 -26.69 10.93 2.61
N THR A 35 -27.40 9.80 2.71
CA THR A 35 -26.79 8.45 2.72
C THR A 35 -26.06 8.18 1.41
N ILE A 36 -26.71 8.47 0.27
CA ILE A 36 -26.09 8.32 -1.06
C ILE A 36 -24.88 9.26 -1.23
N ARG A 37 -24.96 10.50 -0.74
CA ARG A 37 -23.83 11.43 -0.79
C ARG A 37 -22.62 10.94 0.02
N ARG A 38 -22.86 10.31 1.17
CA ARG A 38 -21.81 9.68 1.98
C ARG A 38 -21.19 8.46 1.26
N ASP A 39 -22.02 7.62 0.64
CA ASP A 39 -21.52 6.49 -0.13
C ASP A 39 -20.70 6.93 -1.34
N ILE A 40 -21.17 7.95 -2.08
CA ILE A 40 -20.41 8.55 -3.19
C ILE A 40 -19.10 9.15 -2.67
N ALA A 41 -19.10 9.82 -1.51
CA ALA A 41 -17.89 10.35 -0.91
C ALA A 41 -16.87 9.23 -0.62
N ALA A 42 -17.30 8.21 0.10
CA ALA A 42 -16.45 7.07 0.45
C ALA A 42 -15.89 6.32 -0.77
N LEU A 43 -16.67 6.19 -1.84
CA LEU A 43 -16.23 5.56 -3.10
C LEU A 43 -15.30 6.47 -3.92
N ALA A 44 -15.50 7.79 -3.87
CA ALA A 44 -14.61 8.76 -4.51
C ALA A 44 -13.25 8.83 -3.82
N ASP A 45 -13.24 8.79 -2.49
CA ASP A 45 -12.00 8.75 -1.69
C ASP A 45 -11.18 7.46 -1.99
N ARG A 46 -11.85 6.41 -2.48
CA ARG A 46 -11.22 5.17 -2.96
C ARG A 46 -10.93 5.18 -4.47
N ASN A 47 -11.07 6.31 -5.15
CA ASN A 47 -10.90 6.46 -6.61
C ASN A 47 -11.76 5.52 -7.46
N LEU A 48 -12.90 5.04 -6.94
CA LEU A 48 -13.81 4.13 -7.64
C LEU A 48 -14.84 4.87 -8.52
N LEU A 49 -15.00 6.16 -8.29
CA LEU A 49 -15.84 7.07 -9.06
C LEU A 49 -15.38 8.53 -8.91
N THR A 50 -15.90 9.40 -9.77
CA THR A 50 -15.67 10.85 -9.70
C THR A 50 -16.95 11.56 -9.26
N LYS A 51 -16.87 12.40 -8.21
CA LYS A 51 -17.99 13.25 -7.79
C LYS A 51 -18.26 14.33 -8.84
N VAL A 52 -19.54 14.52 -9.15
CA VAL A 52 -20.03 15.65 -9.97
C VAL A 52 -21.17 16.33 -9.25
N HIS A 53 -21.57 17.54 -9.72
CA HIS A 53 -22.67 18.25 -9.12
C HIS A 53 -23.98 17.44 -9.21
N GLY A 54 -24.54 17.05 -8.07
CA GLY A 54 -25.77 16.28 -7.97
C GLY A 54 -25.63 14.75 -8.24
N GLY A 55 -24.43 14.21 -8.40
CA GLY A 55 -24.23 12.79 -8.72
C GLY A 55 -22.81 12.28 -8.68
N ALA A 56 -22.59 11.22 -9.45
CA ALA A 56 -21.26 10.65 -9.67
C ALA A 56 -21.12 10.15 -11.12
N THR A 57 -19.89 10.17 -11.62
CA THR A 57 -19.51 9.57 -12.92
C THR A 57 -18.40 8.55 -12.71
N LEU A 58 -18.19 7.71 -13.70
CA LEU A 58 -16.97 6.92 -13.74
C LEU A 58 -15.74 7.84 -13.82
N PRO A 59 -14.57 7.43 -13.28
CA PRO A 59 -13.34 8.17 -13.46
C PRO A 59 -13.09 8.48 -14.94
N ILE A 60 -12.42 9.59 -15.26
CA ILE A 60 -12.19 10.06 -16.64
C ILE A 60 -11.53 8.98 -17.53
N ASP A 61 -10.77 8.06 -16.93
CA ASP A 61 -10.12 6.94 -17.61
C ASP A 61 -11.00 5.68 -17.76
N PHE A 62 -12.28 5.74 -17.37
CA PHE A 62 -13.20 4.62 -17.51
C PHE A 62 -13.83 4.59 -18.92
N VAL A 63 -13.40 3.64 -19.74
CA VAL A 63 -14.08 3.32 -21.01
C VAL A 63 -15.20 2.30 -20.74
N PRO A 64 -16.52 2.66 -20.90
CA PRO A 64 -17.62 1.74 -20.67
C PRO A 64 -17.50 0.49 -21.56
N PRO A 65 -17.88 -0.69 -21.06
CA PRO A 65 -17.83 -1.93 -21.86
C PRO A 65 -18.58 -1.87 -23.19
N SER A 66 -19.62 -1.01 -23.31
CA SER A 66 -20.41 -0.79 -24.53
C SER A 66 -19.71 0.05 -25.60
N GLN A 67 -18.65 0.78 -25.28
CA GLN A 67 -17.85 1.59 -26.22
C GLN A 67 -16.51 0.96 -26.57
N ARG A 68 -16.19 -0.20 -26.01
CA ARG A 68 -15.02 -0.96 -26.42
C ARG A 68 -15.27 -1.47 -27.84
N PRO A 69 -14.37 -1.22 -28.81
CA PRO A 69 -14.48 -1.85 -30.12
C PRO A 69 -14.57 -3.36 -29.93
N ARG A 70 -15.52 -4.02 -30.58
CA ARG A 70 -15.84 -5.46 -30.49
C ARG A 70 -14.74 -6.40 -31.02
N ARG A 71 -13.53 -5.90 -31.27
CA ARG A 71 -12.35 -6.72 -31.42
C ARG A 71 -11.73 -6.86 -30.03
N ALA A 72 -11.73 -8.08 -29.49
CA ALA A 72 -10.86 -8.40 -28.37
C ALA A 72 -9.47 -7.85 -28.73
N PRO A 73 -8.83 -7.01 -27.89
CA PRO A 73 -7.49 -6.60 -28.16
C PRO A 73 -6.68 -7.88 -28.32
N THR A 74 -6.03 -8.02 -29.47
CA THR A 74 -5.05 -9.11 -29.62
C THR A 74 -4.06 -8.91 -28.50
N THR A 75 -4.04 -9.86 -27.55
CA THR A 75 -3.13 -9.80 -26.42
C THR A 75 -1.72 -9.69 -26.97
N ARG A 76 -1.09 -8.53 -26.74
CA ARG A 76 0.22 -8.23 -27.29
C ARG A 76 1.32 -8.97 -26.53
N PHE A 77 1.15 -9.03 -25.18
CA PHE A 77 2.06 -9.70 -24.27
C PHE A 77 1.30 -10.40 -23.17
N THR A 78 1.84 -11.51 -22.68
CA THR A 78 1.41 -12.15 -21.45
C THR A 78 2.50 -12.00 -20.40
N ILE A 79 2.16 -11.40 -19.25
CA ILE A 79 3.09 -11.12 -18.16
C ILE A 79 2.67 -11.95 -16.95
N GLY A 80 3.62 -12.62 -16.32
CA GLY A 80 3.43 -13.27 -15.03
C GLY A 80 3.55 -12.26 -13.88
N MET A 81 2.71 -12.37 -12.86
CA MET A 81 2.81 -11.58 -11.64
C MET A 81 2.76 -12.51 -10.43
N VAL A 82 3.80 -12.47 -9.59
CA VAL A 82 3.86 -13.23 -8.33
C VAL A 82 3.94 -12.25 -7.17
N VAL A 83 2.96 -12.35 -6.26
CA VAL A 83 2.88 -11.54 -5.04
C VAL A 83 2.74 -12.42 -3.81
N PRO A 84 3.31 -12.04 -2.64
CA PRO A 84 3.38 -12.92 -1.48
C PRO A 84 2.04 -13.11 -0.75
N SER A 85 1.05 -12.24 -1.01
CA SER A 85 -0.29 -12.33 -0.46
C SER A 85 -1.29 -11.62 -1.36
N LEU A 86 -2.57 -11.98 -1.25
CA LEU A 86 -3.67 -11.26 -1.87
C LEU A 86 -4.50 -10.47 -0.84
N ASP A 87 -3.96 -10.33 0.38
CA ASP A 87 -4.59 -9.59 1.46
C ASP A 87 -3.98 -8.19 1.63
N PHE A 88 -4.74 -7.26 2.19
CA PHE A 88 -4.34 -5.90 2.56
C PHE A 88 -3.59 -5.14 1.46
N TYR A 89 -2.28 -5.12 1.49
CA TYR A 89 -1.40 -4.26 0.69
C TYR A 89 -1.46 -4.55 -0.82
N TRP A 90 -1.45 -5.83 -1.20
CA TRP A 90 -1.27 -6.29 -2.58
C TRP A 90 -2.48 -6.11 -3.50
N PRO A 91 -3.74 -6.19 -3.04
CA PRO A 91 -4.90 -5.99 -3.90
C PRO A 91 -4.89 -4.67 -4.68
N ALA A 92 -4.44 -3.58 -4.05
CA ALA A 92 -4.36 -2.27 -4.70
C ALA A 92 -3.28 -2.23 -5.80
N ILE A 93 -2.11 -2.87 -5.57
CA ILE A 93 -1.05 -3.01 -6.57
C ILE A 93 -1.53 -3.84 -7.76
N VAL A 94 -2.17 -4.99 -7.49
CA VAL A 94 -2.72 -5.87 -8.53
C VAL A 94 -3.80 -5.15 -9.34
N ALA A 95 -4.66 -4.36 -8.70
CA ALA A 95 -5.69 -3.57 -9.39
C ALA A 95 -5.06 -2.53 -10.33
N GLY A 96 -4.03 -1.81 -9.88
CA GLY A 96 -3.28 -0.87 -10.72
C GLY A 96 -2.60 -1.54 -11.91
N ALA A 97 -1.95 -2.68 -11.67
CA ALA A 97 -1.33 -3.47 -12.72
C ALA A 97 -2.35 -3.94 -13.77
N ARG A 98 -3.49 -4.47 -13.34
CA ARG A 98 -4.58 -4.92 -14.25
C ARG A 98 -5.17 -3.78 -15.07
N THR A 99 -5.32 -2.60 -14.45
CA THR A 99 -5.82 -1.41 -15.15
C THR A 99 -4.87 -0.99 -16.27
N ALA A 100 -3.57 -0.89 -15.99
CA ALA A 100 -2.57 -0.57 -17.01
C ALA A 100 -2.49 -1.65 -18.10
N ALA A 101 -2.50 -2.92 -17.70
CA ALA A 101 -2.46 -4.05 -18.62
C ALA A 101 -3.64 -4.03 -19.60
N ALA A 102 -4.84 -3.73 -19.13
CA ALA A 102 -6.03 -3.63 -19.97
C ALA A 102 -5.90 -2.51 -21.04
N VAL A 103 -5.32 -1.36 -20.68
CA VAL A 103 -5.06 -0.25 -21.60
C VAL A 103 -4.00 -0.61 -22.63
N MET A 104 -2.95 -1.33 -22.22
CA MET A 104 -1.78 -1.64 -23.06
C MET A 104 -1.93 -2.95 -23.87
N GLY A 105 -3.08 -3.64 -23.79
CA GLY A 105 -3.30 -4.92 -24.48
C GLY A 105 -2.44 -6.05 -23.92
N VAL A 106 -2.21 -6.06 -22.60
CA VAL A 106 -1.41 -7.06 -21.87
C VAL A 106 -2.33 -7.98 -21.07
N SER A 107 -2.03 -9.27 -21.05
CA SER A 107 -2.64 -10.24 -20.13
C SER A 107 -1.75 -10.45 -18.92
N ILE A 108 -2.34 -10.43 -17.71
CA ILE A 108 -1.61 -10.75 -16.47
C ILE A 108 -2.04 -12.10 -15.93
N GLN A 109 -1.06 -12.99 -15.77
CA GLN A 109 -1.20 -14.28 -15.08
C GLN A 109 -0.73 -14.10 -13.62
N LEU A 110 -1.70 -13.93 -12.71
CA LEU A 110 -1.44 -13.70 -11.30
C LEU A 110 -1.27 -15.01 -10.54
N ARG A 111 -0.26 -15.07 -9.68
CA ARG A 111 -0.04 -16.12 -8.69
C ARG A 111 0.20 -15.50 -7.31
N GLY A 112 -0.40 -16.10 -6.28
CA GLY A 112 -0.07 -15.84 -4.88
C GLY A 112 1.07 -16.74 -4.44
N SER A 113 1.87 -16.25 -3.51
CA SER A 113 2.88 -16.98 -2.74
C SER A 113 2.61 -16.79 -1.25
N SER A 114 3.53 -17.15 -0.37
CA SER A 114 3.32 -17.11 1.08
C SER A 114 4.51 -16.55 1.85
N TYR A 115 5.26 -15.60 1.30
CA TYR A 115 6.55 -15.12 1.84
C TYR A 115 7.60 -16.25 1.99
N ASP A 116 7.44 -17.34 1.25
CA ASP A 116 8.35 -18.49 1.22
C ASP A 116 9.09 -18.51 -0.11
N GLN A 117 10.44 -18.57 -0.07
CA GLN A 117 11.29 -18.51 -1.27
C GLN A 117 11.11 -19.72 -2.18
N ASP A 118 10.85 -20.89 -1.62
CA ASP A 118 10.63 -22.10 -2.42
C ASP A 118 9.29 -22.07 -3.11
N GLU A 119 8.25 -21.52 -2.45
CA GLU A 119 6.96 -21.27 -3.08
C GLU A 119 7.09 -20.21 -4.18
N ASP A 120 7.80 -19.12 -3.95
CA ASP A 120 8.11 -18.13 -4.98
C ASP A 120 8.73 -18.78 -6.21
N ARG A 121 9.78 -19.59 -6.04
CA ARG A 121 10.44 -20.30 -7.13
C ARG A 121 9.48 -21.23 -7.88
N ARG A 122 8.66 -22.00 -7.17
CA ARG A 122 7.66 -22.89 -7.78
C ARG A 122 6.64 -22.12 -8.63
N GLN A 123 6.12 -21.01 -8.13
CA GLN A 123 5.13 -20.22 -8.86
C GLN A 123 5.74 -19.52 -10.07
N ILE A 124 6.96 -18.99 -9.95
CA ILE A 124 7.69 -18.34 -11.05
C ILE A 124 7.98 -19.37 -12.17
N THR A 125 8.53 -20.54 -11.81
CA THR A 125 8.83 -21.59 -12.77
C THR A 125 7.59 -22.04 -13.54
N ARG A 126 6.45 -22.24 -12.85
CA ARG A 126 5.18 -22.59 -13.50
C ARG A 126 4.70 -21.53 -14.51
N LEU A 127 4.89 -20.25 -14.21
CA LEU A 127 4.53 -19.17 -15.13
C LEU A 127 5.37 -19.19 -16.40
N ILE A 128 6.67 -19.48 -16.28
CA ILE A 128 7.59 -19.55 -17.41
C ILE A 128 7.30 -20.80 -18.26
N GLU A 129 7.25 -21.97 -17.64
CA GLU A 129 7.19 -23.26 -18.36
C GLU A 129 5.79 -23.57 -18.90
N ALA A 130 4.76 -23.43 -18.06
CA ALA A 130 3.40 -23.83 -18.41
C ALA A 130 2.59 -22.73 -19.09
N GLN A 131 2.88 -21.46 -18.84
CA GLN A 131 2.09 -20.32 -19.34
C GLN A 131 2.85 -19.45 -20.33
N GLN A 132 4.12 -19.74 -20.58
CA GLN A 132 4.95 -19.07 -21.59
C GLN A 132 4.86 -17.54 -21.52
N VAL A 133 4.95 -16.98 -20.29
CA VAL A 133 4.94 -15.52 -20.09
C VAL A 133 6.19 -14.89 -20.71
N GLN A 134 6.06 -13.70 -21.26
CA GLN A 134 7.17 -12.96 -21.87
C GLN A 134 7.89 -12.04 -20.89
N GLY A 135 7.35 -11.81 -19.69
CA GLY A 135 7.95 -11.01 -18.65
C GLY A 135 7.35 -11.30 -17.29
N LEU A 136 8.03 -10.90 -16.22
CA LEU A 136 7.66 -11.18 -14.83
C LEU A 136 7.65 -9.92 -13.98
N LEU A 137 6.59 -9.72 -13.22
CA LEU A 137 6.49 -8.78 -12.12
C LEU A 137 6.56 -9.56 -10.81
N LEU A 138 7.61 -9.38 -10.04
CA LEU A 138 7.88 -10.23 -8.88
C LEU A 138 8.00 -9.42 -7.59
N ALA A 139 7.39 -9.94 -6.53
CA ALA A 139 7.56 -9.45 -5.16
C ALA A 139 8.04 -10.60 -4.25
N PRO A 140 9.24 -11.13 -4.49
CA PRO A 140 9.73 -12.30 -3.77
C PRO A 140 10.02 -11.97 -2.30
N SER A 141 10.07 -13.01 -1.46
CA SER A 141 10.68 -12.88 -0.14
C SER A 141 12.18 -12.66 -0.30
N LEU A 142 12.66 -11.53 0.20
CA LEU A 142 14.07 -11.14 0.18
C LEU A 142 14.66 -11.11 1.60
N ASP A 143 14.14 -11.94 2.50
CA ASP A 143 14.57 -12.03 3.89
C ASP A 143 15.43 -13.28 4.12
N GLY A 144 16.36 -13.20 5.08
CA GLY A 144 17.18 -14.32 5.53
C GLY A 144 18.48 -14.54 4.75
N ASP A 145 19.15 -15.65 5.10
CA ASP A 145 20.52 -15.99 4.67
C ASP A 145 20.64 -16.33 3.16
N HIS A 146 19.53 -16.52 2.45
CA HIS A 146 19.49 -16.91 1.05
C HIS A 146 19.07 -15.78 0.09
N LEU A 147 19.05 -14.53 0.57
CA LEU A 147 18.71 -13.37 -0.24
C LEU A 147 19.52 -13.29 -1.54
N ASP A 148 20.84 -13.38 -1.45
CA ASP A 148 21.73 -13.25 -2.62
C ASP A 148 21.48 -14.38 -3.64
N GLN A 149 21.22 -15.60 -3.16
CA GLN A 149 20.89 -16.73 -4.02
C GLN A 149 19.56 -16.53 -4.76
N MET A 150 18.55 -15.96 -4.10
CA MET A 150 17.26 -15.68 -4.73
C MET A 150 17.41 -14.59 -5.80
N ILE A 151 18.13 -13.51 -5.50
CA ILE A 151 18.39 -12.42 -6.44
C ILE A 151 19.22 -12.89 -7.64
N GLU A 152 20.27 -13.69 -7.40
CA GLU A 152 21.08 -14.27 -8.46
C GLU A 152 20.25 -15.18 -9.37
N TRP A 153 19.39 -16.03 -8.78
CA TRP A 153 18.49 -16.90 -9.53
C TRP A 153 17.51 -16.10 -10.38
N ILE A 154 16.89 -15.06 -9.81
CA ILE A 154 16.00 -14.16 -10.56
C ILE A 154 16.74 -13.49 -11.73
N GLY A 155 17.97 -13.04 -11.51
CA GLY A 155 18.80 -12.42 -12.56
C GLY A 155 19.14 -13.35 -13.73
N ARG A 156 19.00 -14.67 -13.56
CA ARG A 156 19.24 -15.68 -14.60
C ARG A 156 17.97 -16.19 -15.29
N LEU A 157 16.79 -15.69 -14.91
CA LEU A 157 15.54 -16.08 -15.55
C LEU A 157 15.55 -15.74 -17.06
N PRO A 158 14.95 -16.60 -17.91
CA PRO A 158 15.00 -16.44 -19.36
C PRO A 158 14.15 -15.28 -19.89
N VAL A 159 13.36 -14.64 -19.05
CA VAL A 159 12.49 -13.52 -19.40
C VAL A 159 12.82 -12.27 -18.57
N PRO A 160 12.56 -11.07 -19.10
CA PRO A 160 12.71 -9.85 -18.35
C PRO A 160 11.92 -9.88 -17.04
N THR A 161 12.54 -9.37 -15.98
CA THR A 161 11.93 -9.37 -14.64
C THR A 161 12.03 -7.98 -14.03
N ILE A 162 10.92 -7.53 -13.45
CA ILE A 162 10.83 -6.28 -12.67
C ILE A 162 10.37 -6.64 -11.26
N LEU A 163 11.12 -6.17 -10.27
CA LEU A 163 10.74 -6.31 -8.88
C LEU A 163 9.72 -5.24 -8.49
N VAL A 164 8.69 -5.64 -7.74
CA VAL A 164 7.62 -4.76 -7.27
C VAL A 164 7.65 -4.71 -5.75
N GLU A 165 7.77 -3.50 -5.18
CA GLU A 165 7.93 -3.30 -3.73
C GLU A 165 9.10 -4.09 -3.14
N ARG A 166 10.09 -4.39 -3.97
CA ARG A 166 11.32 -5.07 -3.56
C ARG A 166 12.52 -4.38 -4.18
N GLN A 167 13.58 -4.30 -3.41
CA GLN A 167 14.86 -3.73 -3.85
C GLN A 167 15.99 -4.63 -3.40
N PRO A 168 16.79 -5.19 -4.32
CA PRO A 168 17.99 -5.92 -3.94
C PRO A 168 19.01 -5.00 -3.30
N SER A 169 19.91 -5.56 -2.50
CA SER A 169 21.08 -4.83 -2.00
C SER A 169 21.91 -4.32 -3.19
N ARG A 170 22.45 -3.11 -3.09
CA ARG A 170 23.35 -2.55 -4.12
C ARG A 170 24.61 -3.40 -4.33
N TRP A 171 24.93 -4.25 -3.37
CA TRP A 171 26.14 -5.09 -3.37
C TRP A 171 25.88 -6.52 -3.83
N THR A 172 24.61 -6.89 -4.11
CA THR A 172 24.31 -8.21 -4.64
C THR A 172 24.68 -8.29 -6.11
N PRO A 173 25.70 -9.09 -6.49
CA PRO A 173 26.06 -9.26 -7.89
C PRO A 173 24.92 -9.92 -8.65
N THR A 174 24.48 -9.33 -9.74
CA THR A 174 23.49 -9.93 -10.62
C THR A 174 24.03 -10.00 -12.05
N PRO A 175 23.76 -11.07 -12.81
CA PRO A 175 24.15 -11.15 -14.22
C PRO A 175 23.55 -10.07 -15.09
N ARG A 176 22.39 -9.56 -14.67
CA ARG A 176 21.69 -8.42 -15.28
C ARG A 176 21.31 -7.43 -14.17
N GLN A 177 21.37 -6.15 -14.46
CA GLN A 177 20.89 -5.14 -13.53
C GLN A 177 19.37 -5.26 -13.43
N LEU A 178 18.88 -5.71 -12.28
CA LEU A 178 17.45 -5.86 -12.01
C LEU A 178 16.77 -4.49 -11.94
N GLU A 179 15.65 -4.39 -12.60
CA GLU A 179 14.76 -3.24 -12.53
C GLU A 179 13.76 -3.43 -11.39
N TRP A 180 13.37 -2.33 -10.79
CA TRP A 180 12.35 -2.35 -9.75
C TRP A 180 11.56 -1.05 -9.70
N VAL A 181 10.33 -1.18 -9.17
CA VAL A 181 9.48 -0.07 -8.79
C VAL A 181 8.96 -0.30 -7.38
N ARG A 182 9.05 0.68 -6.54
CA ARG A 182 8.53 0.62 -5.17
C ARG A 182 8.14 1.98 -4.64
N SER A 183 7.34 1.98 -3.58
CA SER A 183 7.08 3.17 -2.77
C SER A 183 8.35 3.67 -2.10
N ASP A 184 8.52 5.00 -2.00
CA ASP A 184 9.61 5.60 -1.21
C ASP A 184 9.24 5.61 0.27
N HIS A 185 9.44 4.45 0.90
CA HIS A 185 9.10 4.26 2.31
C HIS A 185 9.96 5.13 3.24
N ALA A 186 11.19 5.46 2.84
CA ALA A 186 12.05 6.36 3.62
C ALA A 186 11.47 7.78 3.65
N LEU A 187 11.07 8.30 2.48
CA LEU A 187 10.36 9.57 2.41
C LEU A 187 9.01 9.52 3.15
N GLY A 188 8.30 8.39 3.07
CA GLY A 188 7.02 8.23 3.78
C GLY A 188 7.14 8.42 5.29
N VAL A 189 8.12 7.79 5.93
CA VAL A 189 8.35 7.97 7.36
C VAL A 189 8.89 9.37 7.68
N GLU A 190 9.69 9.97 6.80
CA GLU A 190 10.13 11.35 6.94
C GLU A 190 8.95 12.31 6.99
N LEU A 191 7.96 12.17 6.10
CA LEU A 191 6.72 12.97 6.11
C LEU A 191 5.99 12.87 7.45
N ALA A 192 5.91 11.65 8.03
CA ALA A 192 5.30 11.43 9.32
C ALA A 192 6.08 12.09 10.46
N VAL A 193 7.41 11.96 10.49
CA VAL A 193 8.27 12.61 11.51
C VAL A 193 8.15 14.12 11.42
N ARG A 194 8.27 14.72 10.23
CA ARG A 194 8.17 16.17 10.04
C ARG A 194 6.81 16.70 10.47
N HIS A 195 5.73 16.02 10.12
CA HIS A 195 4.39 16.36 10.59
C HIS A 195 4.31 16.40 12.12
N LEU A 196 4.78 15.37 12.80
CA LEU A 196 4.77 15.33 14.27
C LEU A 196 5.70 16.38 14.88
N TRP A 197 6.84 16.64 14.27
CA TRP A 197 7.79 17.68 14.69
C TRP A 197 7.19 19.08 14.58
N GLU A 198 6.49 19.38 13.48
CA GLU A 198 5.77 20.66 13.27
C GLU A 198 4.66 20.88 14.30
N HIS A 199 4.09 19.78 14.84
CA HIS A 199 3.11 19.83 15.94
C HIS A 199 3.75 19.77 17.34
N GLY A 200 5.06 20.03 17.45
CA GLY A 200 5.76 20.24 18.71
C GLY A 200 6.33 18.97 19.34
N HIS A 201 6.19 17.79 18.71
CA HIS A 201 6.81 16.57 19.22
C HIS A 201 8.33 16.60 18.97
N ARG A 202 9.11 16.31 20.03
CA ARG A 202 10.57 16.30 19.98
C ARG A 202 11.16 14.92 20.33
N ARG A 203 10.31 13.97 20.70
CA ARG A 203 10.63 12.55 20.92
C ARG A 203 9.57 11.74 20.21
N ILE A 204 9.96 11.15 19.09
CA ILE A 204 9.07 10.42 18.16
C ILE A 204 9.59 8.99 18.07
N GLY A 205 8.80 8.03 18.54
CA GLY A 205 9.16 6.62 18.47
C GLY A 205 8.70 5.97 17.17
N LEU A 206 9.38 4.88 16.80
CA LEU A 206 9.04 4.04 15.66
C LEU A 206 8.79 2.60 16.11
N VAL A 207 7.61 2.07 15.80
CA VAL A 207 7.24 0.67 16.02
C VAL A 207 7.11 0.00 14.65
N LEU A 208 7.83 -1.09 14.44
CA LEU A 208 7.92 -1.81 13.18
C LEU A 208 7.36 -3.22 13.32
N SER A 209 6.53 -3.63 12.38
CA SER A 209 6.08 -5.02 12.27
C SER A 209 7.27 -5.95 12.03
N LYS A 210 7.40 -6.96 12.87
CA LYS A 210 8.44 -7.96 12.77
C LYS A 210 8.30 -8.77 11.48
N GLY A 211 9.39 -8.91 10.75
CA GLY A 211 9.43 -9.68 9.49
C GLY A 211 8.83 -8.97 8.27
N SER A 212 8.45 -7.70 8.38
CA SER A 212 8.02 -6.93 7.21
C SER A 212 9.22 -6.42 6.41
N PRO A 213 9.28 -6.68 5.10
CA PRO A 213 10.34 -6.15 4.22
C PRO A 213 10.40 -4.62 4.19
N THR A 214 9.29 -3.94 4.48
CA THR A 214 9.19 -2.48 4.54
C THR A 214 9.95 -1.90 5.75
N SER A 215 10.04 -2.65 6.84
CA SER A 215 10.60 -2.18 8.13
C SER A 215 12.02 -1.63 8.01
N ALA A 216 12.89 -2.25 7.23
CA ALA A 216 14.25 -1.77 7.02
C ALA A 216 14.33 -0.41 6.32
N HIS A 217 13.39 -0.12 5.42
CA HIS A 217 13.30 1.17 4.74
C HIS A 217 12.76 2.26 5.68
N LEU A 218 11.77 1.92 6.51
CA LEU A 218 11.20 2.83 7.50
C LEU A 218 12.25 3.20 8.56
N GLU A 219 12.97 2.21 9.09
CA GLU A 219 14.03 2.46 10.06
C GLU A 219 15.11 3.39 9.52
N ARG A 220 15.57 3.13 8.29
CA ARG A 220 16.60 3.96 7.64
C ARG A 220 16.14 5.41 7.47
N GLY A 221 14.90 5.60 6.96
CA GLY A 221 14.34 6.94 6.78
C GLY A 221 14.12 7.66 8.11
N TRP A 222 13.61 6.93 9.12
CA TRP A 222 13.39 7.50 10.46
C TRP A 222 14.69 7.95 11.11
N ARG A 223 15.75 7.13 11.08
CA ARG A 223 17.07 7.53 11.62
C ARG A 223 17.65 8.72 10.89
N ALA A 224 17.53 8.76 9.56
CA ALA A 224 18.02 9.87 8.76
C ALA A 224 17.32 11.18 9.13
N VAL A 225 15.99 11.21 9.18
CA VAL A 225 15.25 12.43 9.52
C VAL A 225 15.40 12.82 10.99
N CYS A 226 15.55 11.85 11.91
CA CYS A 226 15.87 12.17 13.30
C CYS A 226 17.24 12.86 13.41
N ALA A 227 18.25 12.39 12.69
CA ALA A 227 19.56 13.03 12.65
C ALA A 227 19.48 14.44 12.04
N ASP A 228 18.75 14.64 10.93
CA ASP A 228 18.57 15.94 10.27
C ASP A 228 17.88 16.98 11.17
N LEU A 229 16.94 16.53 12.02
CA LEU A 229 16.17 17.39 12.93
C LEU A 229 16.74 17.41 14.36
N GLU A 230 17.89 16.80 14.59
CA GLU A 230 18.52 16.65 15.91
C GLU A 230 17.57 16.04 16.96
N LEU A 231 16.76 15.05 16.53
CA LEU A 231 15.84 14.32 17.41
C LEU A 231 16.50 13.05 17.95
N PRO A 232 16.19 12.64 19.19
CA PRO A 232 16.64 11.36 19.72
C PRO A 232 16.00 10.20 18.97
N ASP A 233 16.77 9.18 18.63
CA ASP A 233 16.35 7.96 17.92
C ASP A 233 16.38 6.71 18.83
N GLU A 234 16.09 6.91 20.13
CA GLU A 234 16.21 5.89 21.16
C GLU A 234 15.06 4.87 21.14
N LEU A 235 13.85 5.28 20.74
CA LEU A 235 12.66 4.43 20.79
C LEU A 235 12.39 3.79 19.43
N LEU A 236 13.09 2.71 19.16
CA LEU A 236 12.86 1.83 18.01
C LEU A 236 12.46 0.43 18.51
N ILE A 237 11.28 -0.03 18.11
CA ILE A 237 10.71 -1.32 18.52
C ILE A 237 10.41 -2.15 17.28
N ARG A 238 10.83 -3.42 17.28
CA ARG A 238 10.59 -4.36 16.16
C ARG A 238 9.71 -5.52 16.64
N GLU A 239 8.45 -5.21 16.91
CA GLU A 239 7.45 -6.18 17.38
C GLU A 239 6.11 -5.98 16.70
N SER A 240 5.49 -7.06 16.25
CA SER A 240 4.10 -7.02 15.80
C SER A 240 3.16 -7.06 17.00
N VAL A 241 2.25 -6.11 17.04
CA VAL A 241 1.28 -5.90 18.12
C VAL A 241 -0.17 -5.89 17.63
N ALA A 242 -0.42 -6.39 16.41
CA ALA A 242 -1.78 -6.59 15.91
C ALA A 242 -2.58 -7.51 16.82
N LEU A 243 -3.91 -7.40 16.78
CA LEU A 243 -4.81 -8.12 17.71
C LEU A 243 -4.61 -9.64 17.71
N ASP A 244 -4.24 -10.22 16.59
CA ASP A 244 -3.97 -11.64 16.41
C ASP A 244 -2.54 -12.07 16.81
N ALA A 245 -1.65 -11.10 17.09
CA ALA A 245 -0.28 -11.38 17.49
C ALA A 245 -0.24 -11.94 18.93
N PRO A 246 0.51 -13.04 19.15
CA PRO A 246 0.65 -13.60 20.51
C PRO A 246 1.23 -12.58 21.50
N GLY A 247 0.60 -12.43 22.66
CA GLY A 247 1.03 -11.50 23.71
C GLY A 247 0.94 -10.03 23.31
N HIS A 248 0.05 -9.65 22.38
CA HIS A 248 -0.03 -8.27 21.87
C HIS A 248 -0.28 -7.26 22.99
N ARG A 249 -1.10 -7.58 23.99
CA ARG A 249 -1.42 -6.66 25.09
C ARG A 249 -0.21 -6.35 25.98
N GLU A 250 0.57 -7.36 26.33
CA GLU A 250 1.80 -7.23 27.11
C GLU A 250 2.85 -6.40 26.33
N LYS A 251 3.01 -6.70 25.05
CA LYS A 251 3.93 -5.94 24.18
C LYS A 251 3.54 -4.47 24.05
N ILE A 252 2.23 -4.17 23.91
CA ILE A 252 1.76 -2.78 23.88
C ILE A 252 2.01 -2.10 25.23
N ALA A 253 1.77 -2.78 26.34
CA ALA A 253 2.08 -2.23 27.67
C ALA A 253 3.56 -1.91 27.82
N ASP A 254 4.46 -2.76 27.31
CA ASP A 254 5.91 -2.53 27.31
C ASP A 254 6.30 -1.33 26.42
N ILE A 255 5.66 -1.18 25.24
CA ILE A 255 5.82 -0.01 24.35
C ILE A 255 5.43 1.27 25.10
N LEU A 256 4.28 1.30 25.74
CA LEU A 256 3.82 2.46 26.51
C LEU A 256 4.69 2.75 27.73
N ALA A 257 5.21 1.70 28.38
CA ALA A 257 6.18 1.86 29.45
C ALA A 257 7.51 2.47 28.91
N ALA A 258 7.96 2.04 27.73
CA ALA A 258 9.12 2.63 27.06
C ALA A 258 8.86 4.10 26.69
N CYS A 259 7.70 4.44 26.17
CA CYS A 259 7.30 5.82 25.89
C CYS A 259 7.39 6.70 27.15
N ARG A 260 6.88 6.21 28.28
CA ARG A 260 6.97 6.94 29.56
C ARG A 260 8.42 7.14 30.01
N ARG A 261 9.28 6.11 29.91
CA ARG A 261 10.69 6.20 30.30
C ARG A 261 11.47 7.20 29.45
N THR A 262 11.20 7.25 28.16
CA THR A 262 11.89 8.14 27.22
C THR A 262 11.23 9.51 27.07
N GLY A 263 10.07 9.73 27.66
CA GLY A 263 9.27 10.95 27.47
C GLY A 263 8.70 11.08 26.05
N THR A 264 8.55 9.96 25.31
CA THR A 264 7.97 9.92 23.97
C THR A 264 6.46 10.09 24.02
N ARG A 265 5.93 11.05 23.27
CA ARG A 265 4.50 11.35 23.19
C ARG A 265 3.97 11.28 21.75
N ALA A 266 4.73 10.73 20.83
CA ALA A 266 4.31 10.48 19.46
C ALA A 266 4.92 9.16 18.98
N LEU A 267 4.11 8.32 18.35
CA LEU A 267 4.52 7.06 17.73
C LEU A 267 4.13 7.03 16.26
N ILE A 268 5.07 6.55 15.45
CA ILE A 268 4.80 6.05 14.12
C ILE A 268 4.75 4.53 14.21
N VAL A 269 3.65 3.92 13.79
CA VAL A 269 3.41 2.49 13.95
C VAL A 269 3.11 1.85 12.59
N HIS A 270 3.95 0.95 12.18
CA HIS A 270 3.78 0.11 11.01
C HIS A 270 3.41 -1.31 11.47
N SER A 271 2.25 -1.83 11.08
CA SER A 271 1.27 -1.45 10.07
C SER A 271 -0.03 -0.86 10.68
N ASP A 272 -1.05 -0.65 9.85
CA ASP A 272 -2.37 -0.20 10.35
C ASP A 272 -2.96 -1.12 11.43
N PRO A 273 -2.99 -2.46 11.30
CA PRO A 273 -3.47 -3.33 12.37
C PRO A 273 -2.72 -3.15 13.68
N ASP A 274 -1.39 -2.98 13.63
CA ASP A 274 -0.56 -2.71 14.81
C ASP A 274 -0.92 -1.35 15.43
N ALA A 275 -1.07 -0.30 14.60
CA ALA A 275 -1.43 1.04 15.04
C ALA A 275 -2.83 1.09 15.68
N MET A 276 -3.80 0.37 15.10
CA MET A 276 -5.14 0.25 15.65
C MET A 276 -5.15 -0.46 17.00
N SER A 277 -4.35 -1.52 17.16
CA SER A 277 -4.21 -2.24 18.43
C SER A 277 -3.62 -1.33 19.53
N VAL A 278 -2.60 -0.54 19.20
CA VAL A 278 -2.04 0.45 20.13
C VAL A 278 -3.08 1.51 20.50
N ALA A 279 -3.81 2.05 19.52
CA ALA A 279 -4.84 3.07 19.76
C ALA A 279 -5.98 2.54 20.63
N GLN A 280 -6.46 1.33 20.36
CA GLN A 280 -7.49 0.68 21.17
C GLN A 280 -7.01 0.47 22.60
N PHE A 281 -5.81 -0.07 22.79
CA PHE A 281 -5.25 -0.28 24.13
C PHE A 281 -5.08 1.04 24.89
N CYS A 282 -4.63 2.12 24.26
CA CYS A 282 -4.56 3.46 24.87
C CYS A 282 -5.93 3.89 25.37
N THR A 283 -6.98 3.76 24.57
CA THR A 283 -8.35 4.11 24.92
C THR A 283 -8.85 3.28 26.12
N GLU A 284 -8.58 1.99 26.14
CA GLU A 284 -8.92 1.09 27.28
C GLU A 284 -8.21 1.49 28.58
N GLN A 285 -7.00 2.09 28.48
CA GLN A 285 -6.27 2.61 29.65
C GLN A 285 -6.64 4.06 30.01
N GLY A 286 -7.66 4.64 29.38
CA GLY A 286 -8.09 6.02 29.61
C GLY A 286 -7.12 7.08 29.07
N MET A 287 -6.18 6.70 28.22
CA MET A 287 -5.26 7.64 27.55
C MET A 287 -5.96 8.31 26.36
N SER A 288 -5.80 9.61 26.23
CA SER A 288 -6.32 10.37 25.11
C SER A 288 -5.37 10.37 23.91
N ILE A 289 -5.94 10.17 22.71
CA ILE A 289 -5.23 10.32 21.45
C ILE A 289 -5.82 11.55 20.74
N PRO A 290 -4.99 12.54 20.37
CA PRO A 290 -3.53 12.64 20.47
C PRO A 290 -3.02 13.27 21.80
N GLY A 291 -3.89 13.58 22.77
CA GLY A 291 -3.55 14.38 23.95
C GLY A 291 -2.38 13.81 24.75
N ASP A 292 -2.43 12.52 25.10
CA ASP A 292 -1.37 11.82 25.84
C ASP A 292 -0.37 11.18 24.90
N LEU A 293 -0.83 10.63 23.76
CA LEU A 293 0.00 9.98 22.75
C LEU A 293 -0.55 10.25 21.36
N ALA A 294 0.21 10.94 20.51
CA ALA A 294 -0.08 11.06 19.09
C ALA A 294 0.32 9.78 18.34
N ILE A 295 -0.50 9.32 17.40
CA ILE A 295 -0.24 8.11 16.63
C ILE A 295 -0.34 8.42 15.14
N VAL A 296 0.68 8.04 14.37
CA VAL A 296 0.67 7.99 12.91
C VAL A 296 0.82 6.53 12.47
N SER A 297 -0.11 6.06 11.66
CA SER A 297 -0.09 4.72 11.09
C SER A 297 0.68 4.67 9.77
N TYR A 298 0.93 3.47 9.27
CA TYR A 298 1.56 3.24 7.97
C TYR A 298 0.76 2.21 7.18
N ASP A 299 0.56 2.47 5.87
CA ASP A 299 -0.14 1.75 4.81
C ASP A 299 -1.48 2.35 4.40
N ASP A 300 -2.24 2.96 5.30
CA ASP A 300 -3.55 3.59 5.09
C ASP A 300 -4.59 2.69 4.39
N GLU A 301 -4.64 1.43 4.77
CA GLU A 301 -5.68 0.49 4.33
C GLU A 301 -6.94 0.61 5.18
N VAL A 302 -6.76 0.57 6.50
CA VAL A 302 -7.84 0.55 7.48
C VAL A 302 -7.68 1.61 8.58
N ALA A 303 -6.66 2.44 8.54
CA ALA A 303 -6.37 3.49 9.53
C ALA A 303 -7.56 4.45 9.78
N HIS A 304 -8.38 4.68 8.76
CA HIS A 304 -9.57 5.53 8.83
C HIS A 304 -10.73 4.92 9.63
N LEU A 305 -10.69 3.62 9.93
CA LEU A 305 -11.71 2.91 10.71
C LEU A 305 -11.45 2.96 12.22
N ALA A 306 -10.26 3.40 12.63
CA ALA A 306 -9.93 3.55 14.06
C ALA A 306 -10.70 4.70 14.70
N GLU A 307 -10.83 4.66 16.04
CA GLU A 307 -11.38 5.74 16.85
C GLU A 307 -10.36 6.14 17.93
N PRO A 308 -9.78 7.35 17.82
CA PRO A 308 -9.95 8.33 16.72
C PRO A 308 -9.33 7.84 15.40
N ALA A 309 -9.82 8.35 14.26
CA ALA A 309 -9.28 8.02 12.95
C ALA A 309 -7.78 8.36 12.87
N LEU A 310 -6.95 7.40 12.44
CA LEU A 310 -5.50 7.53 12.47
C LEU A 310 -4.99 8.32 11.26
N THR A 311 -4.14 9.32 11.53
CA THR A 311 -3.25 9.88 10.52
C THR A 311 -2.37 8.76 9.99
N ALA A 312 -2.18 8.66 8.67
CA ALA A 312 -1.44 7.55 8.09
C ALA A 312 -0.60 7.96 6.88
N VAL A 313 0.56 7.36 6.74
CA VAL A 313 1.31 7.38 5.49
C VAL A 313 0.66 6.41 4.52
N ARG A 314 0.36 6.90 3.31
CA ARG A 314 -0.28 6.14 2.23
C ARG A 314 0.71 5.90 1.10
N PRO A 315 1.28 4.69 0.97
CA PRO A 315 2.03 4.30 -0.20
C PRO A 315 1.14 4.32 -1.46
N PRO A 316 1.64 4.75 -2.61
CA PRO A 316 0.85 4.87 -3.85
C PRO A 316 0.69 3.52 -4.57
N LYS A 317 0.17 2.52 -3.86
CA LYS A 317 0.10 1.09 -4.26
C LYS A 317 -0.45 0.86 -5.66
N ASN A 318 -1.59 1.48 -5.97
CA ASN A 318 -2.21 1.35 -7.30
C ASN A 318 -1.29 1.89 -8.40
N HIS A 319 -0.63 3.04 -8.14
CA HIS A 319 0.30 3.65 -9.07
C HIS A 319 1.57 2.79 -9.27
N VAL A 320 2.11 2.19 -8.19
CA VAL A 320 3.24 1.24 -8.28
C VAL A 320 2.91 0.07 -9.20
N GLY A 321 1.72 -0.52 -9.05
CA GLY A 321 1.26 -1.60 -9.94
C GLY A 321 1.16 -1.16 -11.40
N ARG A 322 0.65 0.06 -11.66
CA ARG A 322 0.57 0.64 -13.00
C ARG A 322 1.96 0.83 -13.60
N VAL A 323 2.86 1.50 -12.88
CA VAL A 323 4.24 1.78 -13.35
C VAL A 323 5.00 0.49 -13.61
N ALA A 324 4.78 -0.56 -12.80
CA ALA A 324 5.42 -1.87 -13.01
C ALA A 324 5.06 -2.46 -14.39
N VAL A 325 3.79 -2.38 -14.80
CA VAL A 325 3.35 -2.85 -16.12
C VAL A 325 3.90 -1.96 -17.24
N GLU A 326 3.85 -0.64 -17.09
CA GLU A 326 4.40 0.32 -18.06
C GLU A 326 5.90 0.06 -18.29
N LEU A 327 6.64 -0.15 -17.20
CA LEU A 327 8.08 -0.46 -17.24
C LEU A 327 8.35 -1.79 -17.95
N MET A 328 7.54 -2.83 -17.67
CA MET A 328 7.66 -4.14 -18.32
C MET A 328 7.35 -4.06 -19.81
N VAL A 329 6.28 -3.38 -20.20
CA VAL A 329 5.93 -3.22 -21.62
C VAL A 329 7.03 -2.47 -22.39
N SER A 330 7.56 -1.40 -21.82
CA SER A 330 8.69 -0.68 -22.41
C SER A 330 9.91 -1.60 -22.56
N ARG A 331 10.22 -2.44 -21.53
CA ARG A 331 11.32 -3.41 -21.60
C ARG A 331 11.09 -4.46 -22.69
N LEU A 332 9.89 -4.97 -22.85
CA LEU A 332 9.54 -5.95 -23.89
C LEU A 332 9.62 -5.38 -25.31
N LEU A 333 9.34 -4.08 -25.46
CA LEU A 333 9.40 -3.40 -26.77
C LEU A 333 10.81 -2.98 -27.19
N GLU A 334 11.60 -2.48 -26.26
CA GLU A 334 12.91 -1.87 -26.53
C GLU A 334 14.07 -2.84 -26.31
N GLY A 335 13.82 -3.92 -25.55
CA GLY A 335 14.81 -4.95 -25.24
C GLY A 335 16.00 -4.41 -24.43
N GLU A 336 17.19 -4.97 -24.68
CA GLU A 336 18.41 -4.65 -23.93
C GLU A 336 18.98 -3.24 -24.28
N ARG A 337 18.50 -2.59 -25.33
CA ARG A 337 18.92 -1.23 -25.70
C ARG A 337 18.42 -0.18 -24.70
N ARG A 338 17.34 -0.46 -23.99
CA ARG A 338 16.82 0.44 -22.96
C ARG A 338 17.65 0.34 -21.69
N PRO A 339 18.13 1.45 -21.11
CA PRO A 339 18.79 1.44 -19.80
C PRO A 339 17.88 0.82 -18.72
N SER A 340 18.49 0.15 -17.74
CA SER A 340 17.75 -0.36 -16.57
C SER A 340 17.23 0.80 -15.74
N GLN A 341 16.00 0.66 -15.23
CA GLN A 341 15.34 1.69 -14.44
C GLN A 341 15.04 1.21 -13.03
N GLN A 342 15.19 2.12 -12.09
CA GLN A 342 14.88 1.94 -10.67
C GLN A 342 14.00 3.10 -10.23
N ILE A 343 12.73 2.82 -9.90
CA ILE A 343 11.72 3.86 -9.73
C ILE A 343 11.26 3.88 -8.28
N LEU A 344 11.40 5.05 -7.64
CA LEU A 344 10.75 5.37 -6.38
C LEU A 344 9.49 6.19 -6.65
N VAL A 345 8.39 5.80 -6.00
CA VAL A 345 7.12 6.50 -6.10
C VAL A 345 6.80 7.14 -4.75
N THR A 346 6.56 8.44 -4.77
CA THR A 346 6.32 9.26 -3.57
C THR A 346 5.02 8.87 -2.88
N PRO A 347 5.04 8.53 -1.57
CA PRO A 347 3.85 8.36 -0.76
C PRO A 347 3.26 9.71 -0.34
N GLU A 348 2.05 9.68 0.23
CA GLU A 348 1.41 10.85 0.82
C GLU A 348 1.13 10.64 2.32
N LEU A 349 1.03 11.73 3.08
CA LEU A 349 0.56 11.72 4.45
C LEU A 349 -0.92 12.16 4.48
N VAL A 350 -1.79 11.26 4.94
CA VAL A 350 -3.22 11.53 5.12
C VAL A 350 -3.48 11.92 6.57
N ILE A 351 -3.63 13.21 6.81
CA ILE A 351 -3.78 13.76 8.16
C ILE A 351 -5.20 13.53 8.66
N ARG A 352 -5.32 13.02 9.90
CA ARG A 352 -6.56 12.77 10.64
C ARG A 352 -6.42 13.19 12.11
N SER A 353 -7.40 12.83 12.94
CA SER A 353 -7.51 13.33 14.31
C SER A 353 -6.46 12.78 15.28
N SER A 354 -5.79 11.66 14.98
CA SER A 354 -4.87 11.00 15.93
C SER A 354 -3.53 11.69 16.13
N SER A 355 -3.21 12.71 15.34
CA SER A 355 -1.94 13.44 15.42
C SER A 355 -2.10 14.97 15.47
N LEU A 356 -3.32 15.46 15.37
CA LEU A 356 -3.62 16.90 15.47
C LEU A 356 -3.97 17.27 16.91
N PRO A 357 -3.46 18.40 17.46
CA PRO A 357 -3.89 18.87 18.76
C PRO A 357 -5.42 19.09 18.75
N ARG A 358 -6.11 18.70 19.83
CA ARG A 358 -7.53 19.04 19.97
C ARG A 358 -7.65 20.56 19.99
N VAL A 359 -8.33 21.12 19.01
CA VAL A 359 -8.78 22.51 19.08
C VAL A 359 -9.84 22.55 20.18
N VAL A 360 -9.46 23.01 21.36
CA VAL A 360 -10.43 23.35 22.43
C VAL A 360 -11.24 24.51 21.89
N ARG A 361 -12.48 24.22 21.50
CA ARG A 361 -13.48 25.26 21.19
C ARG A 361 -14.08 25.80 22.46
#